data_ee9f3b5c0c6cf92c03017cb192550e68
#
_entry.id   ee9f3b5c0c6cf92c03017cb192550e68
#
_cell.length_a   1.000
_cell.length_b   1.000
_cell.length_c   1.000
_cell.angle_alpha   90.00
_cell.angle_beta   90.00
_cell.angle_gamma   90.00
#
_symmetry.space_group_name_H-M   'P 1'
#
loop_
_entity.id
_entity.type
_entity.pdbx_description
1 polymer ?
#
loop_
_entity_poly.entity_id
_entity_poly.type
_entity_poly.pdbx_seq_one_letter_code
_entity_poly.pdbx_strand_id
1 'polypeptide(L)'
;MASRDLADLGYRRIVILLVSLVVVPTFLLVSLGVILLFLGEAQFNLLVGILVMALSGAAVTGVILVWVFVRREASLSRLQSDFVSKVSHELKTPLTSIRLFSETLALRRGDPSAEQKCIEGLERETTRLQELIDRLLDWGRMESGRREFVIRETDLKSILDNALHAFETYRQNRSVDLTVEMPRDTLLVRADRGAVSDALLNLLVNAYKYGGDPVKVSVGVEESERFVRVRVTDNGFGIPVVEHKRIFQKFYRVDDRLSREREGSGLGLAIVKHVMKAHRGRVELVSHPGKGSEFSLVLRVVKR
;
A
#
# COMPACT_ATOMS: atom_id res chain seq x y z
N MET A 1 20.10 -14.13 -1.59
CA MET A 1 20.54 -14.11 -3.01
C MET A 1 20.10 -15.39 -3.74
N ALA A 2 20.31 -16.57 -3.21
CA ALA A 2 20.01 -17.87 -3.87
C ALA A 2 18.52 -18.13 -4.21
N SER A 3 17.55 -17.59 -3.47
CA SER A 3 16.12 -17.80 -3.73
C SER A 3 15.55 -16.97 -4.90
N ARG A 4 16.17 -15.85 -5.22
CA ARG A 4 15.80 -15.04 -6.39
C ARG A 4 16.20 -15.72 -7.71
N ASP A 5 17.37 -16.33 -7.73
CA ASP A 5 17.88 -17.02 -8.93
C ASP A 5 17.06 -18.28 -9.28
N LEU A 6 16.54 -19.00 -8.26
CA LEU A 6 15.71 -20.19 -8.48
C LEU A 6 14.32 -19.87 -9.04
N ALA A 7 13.73 -18.78 -8.61
CA ALA A 7 12.42 -18.33 -9.14
C ALA A 7 12.54 -17.80 -10.58
N ASP A 8 13.61 -17.07 -10.88
CA ASP A 8 13.91 -16.60 -12.25
C ASP A 8 14.28 -17.77 -13.19
N LEU A 9 14.97 -18.79 -12.70
CA LEU A 9 15.26 -20.03 -13.46
C LEU A 9 13.98 -20.82 -13.75
N GLY A 10 13.06 -20.92 -12.79
CA GLY A 10 11.75 -21.54 -13.00
C GLY A 10 10.89 -20.81 -14.03
N TYR A 11 10.84 -19.49 -13.95
CA TYR A 11 10.12 -18.66 -14.89
C TYR A 11 10.68 -18.73 -16.31
N ARG A 12 12.00 -18.64 -16.48
CA ARG A 12 12.65 -18.81 -17.79
C ARG A 12 12.37 -20.17 -18.42
N ARG A 13 12.41 -21.25 -17.63
CA ARG A 13 12.08 -22.60 -18.12
C ARG A 13 10.61 -22.71 -18.56
N ILE A 14 9.67 -22.13 -17.82
CA ILE A 14 8.24 -22.12 -18.19
C ILE A 14 8.06 -21.32 -19.49
N VAL A 15 8.67 -20.14 -19.63
CA VAL A 15 8.60 -19.35 -20.86
C VAL A 15 9.22 -20.09 -22.05
N ILE A 16 10.36 -20.73 -21.89
CA ILE A 16 11.00 -21.53 -22.95
C ILE A 16 10.12 -22.71 -23.34
N LEU A 17 9.54 -23.43 -22.38
CA LEU A 17 8.60 -24.53 -22.63
C LEU A 17 7.34 -24.05 -23.37
N LEU A 18 6.75 -22.91 -22.96
CA LEU A 18 5.60 -22.31 -23.63
C LEU A 18 5.92 -21.89 -25.06
N VAL A 19 7.07 -21.24 -25.28
CA VAL A 19 7.51 -20.84 -26.62
C VAL A 19 7.78 -22.06 -27.49
N SER A 20 8.50 -23.06 -27.00
CA SER A 20 8.87 -24.24 -27.79
C SER A 20 7.67 -25.18 -28.04
N LEU A 21 6.76 -25.34 -27.08
CA LEU A 21 5.66 -26.31 -27.18
C LEU A 21 4.41 -25.74 -27.86
N VAL A 22 4.24 -24.41 -27.85
CA VAL A 22 3.03 -23.76 -28.37
C VAL A 22 3.34 -22.80 -29.51
N VAL A 23 4.25 -21.86 -29.34
CA VAL A 23 4.53 -20.82 -30.36
C VAL A 23 5.17 -21.45 -31.62
N VAL A 24 6.13 -22.35 -31.44
CA VAL A 24 6.81 -22.99 -32.60
C VAL A 24 5.84 -23.90 -33.40
N PRO A 25 5.04 -24.80 -32.79
CA PRO A 25 4.07 -25.59 -33.51
C PRO A 25 2.96 -24.76 -34.19
N THR A 26 2.48 -23.69 -33.53
CA THR A 26 1.49 -22.81 -34.14
C THR A 26 2.05 -22.05 -35.34
N PHE A 27 3.29 -21.58 -35.26
CA PHE A 27 3.97 -20.94 -36.38
C PHE A 27 4.13 -21.92 -37.58
N LEU A 28 4.53 -23.17 -37.31
CA LEU A 28 4.62 -24.21 -38.32
C LEU A 28 3.27 -24.55 -38.94
N LEU A 29 2.19 -24.62 -38.15
CA LEU A 29 0.84 -24.84 -38.62
C LEU A 29 0.32 -23.69 -39.51
N VAL A 30 0.59 -22.42 -39.11
CA VAL A 30 0.27 -21.24 -39.93
C VAL A 30 1.04 -21.29 -41.27
N SER A 31 2.35 -21.57 -41.19
CA SER A 31 3.18 -21.67 -42.39
C SER A 31 2.70 -22.77 -43.33
N LEU A 32 2.35 -23.95 -42.80
CA LEU A 32 1.79 -25.07 -43.57
C LEU A 32 0.42 -24.69 -44.19
N GLY A 33 -0.45 -24.00 -43.41
CA GLY A 33 -1.74 -23.53 -43.92
C GLY A 33 -1.60 -22.53 -45.07
N VAL A 34 -0.65 -21.62 -44.99
CA VAL A 34 -0.35 -20.67 -46.07
C VAL A 34 0.21 -21.42 -47.32
N ILE A 35 1.10 -22.40 -47.14
CA ILE A 35 1.64 -23.20 -48.25
C ILE A 35 0.51 -24.00 -48.96
N LEU A 36 -0.39 -24.61 -48.18
CA LEU A 36 -1.53 -25.37 -48.73
C LEU A 36 -2.53 -24.49 -49.50
N LEU A 37 -2.69 -23.21 -49.11
CA LEU A 37 -3.50 -22.23 -49.86
C LEU A 37 -2.98 -21.99 -51.28
N PHE A 38 -1.68 -22.12 -51.52
CA PHE A 38 -1.04 -21.86 -52.80
C PHE A 38 -0.89 -23.13 -53.69
N LEU A 39 -0.97 -24.35 -53.14
CA LEU A 39 -0.61 -25.59 -53.83
C LEU A 39 -1.77 -26.48 -54.24
N GLY A 40 -3.03 -26.20 -53.88
CA GLY A 40 -4.13 -27.12 -54.10
C GLY A 40 -5.38 -26.56 -54.78
N GLU A 41 -6.44 -27.39 -54.98
CA GLU A 41 -7.74 -26.98 -55.54
C GLU A 41 -8.46 -25.96 -54.63
N ALA A 42 -8.91 -24.85 -55.24
CA ALA A 42 -9.19 -23.58 -54.54
C ALA A 42 -10.24 -23.66 -53.42
N GLN A 43 -11.27 -24.51 -53.51
CA GLN A 43 -12.35 -24.52 -52.50
C GLN A 43 -12.00 -25.30 -51.23
N PHE A 44 -11.32 -26.43 -51.34
CA PHE A 44 -10.95 -27.25 -50.18
C PHE A 44 -9.83 -26.56 -49.35
N ASN A 45 -8.92 -25.93 -50.07
CA ASN A 45 -7.79 -25.24 -49.44
C ASN A 45 -8.20 -23.99 -48.70
N LEU A 46 -9.23 -23.27 -49.14
CA LEU A 46 -9.76 -22.10 -48.42
C LEU A 46 -10.30 -22.47 -47.03
N LEU A 47 -11.09 -23.55 -46.95
CA LEU A 47 -11.66 -24.04 -45.69
C LEU A 47 -10.56 -24.50 -44.73
N VAL A 48 -9.57 -25.26 -45.20
CA VAL A 48 -8.44 -25.72 -44.37
C VAL A 48 -7.60 -24.52 -43.91
N GLY A 49 -7.34 -23.55 -44.78
CA GLY A 49 -6.60 -22.32 -44.42
C GLY A 49 -7.30 -21.49 -43.35
N ILE A 50 -8.63 -21.31 -43.45
CA ILE A 50 -9.43 -20.60 -42.43
C ILE A 50 -9.39 -21.35 -41.09
N LEU A 51 -9.54 -22.68 -41.11
CA LEU A 51 -9.51 -23.50 -39.90
C LEU A 51 -8.15 -23.44 -39.22
N VAL A 52 -7.05 -23.54 -39.97
CA VAL A 52 -5.68 -23.44 -39.45
C VAL A 52 -5.43 -22.05 -38.86
N MET A 53 -5.88 -20.98 -39.53
CA MET A 53 -5.74 -19.60 -38.97
C MET A 53 -6.56 -19.41 -37.70
N ALA A 54 -7.79 -19.92 -37.65
CA ALA A 54 -8.64 -19.84 -36.47
C ALA A 54 -8.03 -20.60 -35.26
N LEU A 55 -7.57 -21.84 -35.49
CA LEU A 55 -6.90 -22.64 -34.44
C LEU A 55 -5.61 -22.00 -33.96
N SER A 56 -4.81 -21.45 -34.89
CA SER A 56 -3.56 -20.75 -34.54
C SER A 56 -3.83 -19.47 -33.73
N GLY A 57 -4.86 -18.69 -34.12
CA GLY A 57 -5.29 -17.53 -33.38
C GLY A 57 -5.75 -17.86 -31.94
N ALA A 58 -6.54 -18.96 -31.83
CA ALA A 58 -6.97 -19.43 -30.50
C ALA A 58 -5.77 -19.90 -29.63
N ALA A 59 -4.80 -20.61 -30.22
CA ALA A 59 -3.61 -21.06 -29.51
C ALA A 59 -2.74 -19.89 -29.04
N VAL A 60 -2.49 -18.89 -29.91
CA VAL A 60 -1.74 -17.68 -29.53
C VAL A 60 -2.45 -16.92 -28.40
N THR A 61 -3.79 -16.77 -28.49
CA THR A 61 -4.59 -16.14 -27.43
C THR A 61 -4.48 -16.91 -26.12
N GLY A 62 -4.56 -18.24 -26.17
CA GLY A 62 -4.37 -19.11 -25.00
C GLY A 62 -3.01 -18.91 -24.33
N VAL A 63 -1.92 -18.84 -25.13
CA VAL A 63 -0.57 -18.58 -24.61
C VAL A 63 -0.47 -17.22 -23.91
N ILE A 64 -1.03 -16.18 -24.54
CA ILE A 64 -1.00 -14.83 -23.96
C ILE A 64 -1.76 -14.83 -22.63
N LEU A 65 -2.93 -15.47 -22.55
CA LEU A 65 -3.71 -15.57 -21.31
C LEU A 65 -2.95 -16.33 -20.22
N VAL A 66 -2.36 -17.47 -20.54
CA VAL A 66 -1.53 -18.25 -19.58
C VAL A 66 -0.34 -17.41 -19.12
N TRP A 67 0.35 -16.72 -20.03
CA TRP A 67 1.48 -15.87 -19.67
C TRP A 67 1.09 -14.70 -18.75
N VAL A 68 -0.03 -14.03 -19.01
CA VAL A 68 -0.58 -12.98 -18.15
C VAL A 68 -0.95 -13.54 -16.78
N PHE A 69 -1.59 -14.74 -16.76
CA PHE A 69 -1.96 -15.41 -15.51
C PHE A 69 -0.72 -15.80 -14.68
N VAL A 70 0.27 -16.44 -15.29
CA VAL A 70 1.52 -16.84 -14.60
C VAL A 70 2.30 -15.62 -14.09
N ARG A 71 2.36 -14.54 -14.88
CA ARG A 71 2.97 -13.28 -14.42
C ARG A 71 2.24 -12.69 -13.21
N ARG A 72 0.91 -12.71 -13.23
CA ARG A 72 0.09 -12.22 -12.14
C ARG A 72 0.31 -13.06 -10.88
N GLU A 73 0.31 -14.36 -11.00
CA GLU A 73 0.55 -15.30 -9.89
C GLU A 73 1.94 -15.14 -9.30
N ALA A 74 2.97 -15.08 -10.15
CA ALA A 74 4.36 -14.84 -9.71
C ALA A 74 4.51 -13.48 -9.00
N SER A 75 3.80 -12.45 -9.46
CA SER A 75 3.78 -11.14 -8.81
C SER A 75 3.13 -11.20 -7.42
N LEU A 76 2.00 -11.92 -7.29
CA LEU A 76 1.33 -12.12 -6.01
C LEU A 76 2.20 -12.90 -5.03
N SER A 77 2.83 -13.99 -5.47
CA SER A 77 3.73 -14.80 -4.65
C SER A 77 4.94 -13.99 -4.15
N ARG A 78 5.54 -13.17 -5.01
CA ARG A 78 6.63 -12.25 -4.62
C ARG A 78 6.17 -11.24 -3.58
N LEU A 79 5.01 -10.61 -3.79
CA LEU A 79 4.44 -9.66 -2.83
C LEU A 79 4.18 -10.32 -1.47
N GLN A 80 3.71 -11.57 -1.47
CA GLN A 80 3.48 -12.32 -0.24
C GLN A 80 4.81 -12.68 0.47
N SER A 81 5.84 -13.08 -0.27
CA SER A 81 7.16 -13.37 0.31
C SER A 81 7.82 -12.11 0.87
N ASP A 82 7.76 -10.99 0.12
CA ASP A 82 8.27 -9.70 0.57
C ASP A 82 7.52 -9.20 1.80
N PHE A 83 6.21 -9.45 1.88
CA PHE A 83 5.39 -9.17 3.05
C PHE A 83 5.90 -9.91 4.28
N VAL A 84 6.00 -11.26 4.23
CA VAL A 84 6.45 -12.07 5.36
C VAL A 84 7.85 -11.67 5.81
N SER A 85 8.75 -11.42 4.86
CA SER A 85 10.12 -11.00 5.15
C SER A 85 10.17 -9.65 5.88
N LYS A 86 9.41 -8.65 5.40
CA LYS A 86 9.36 -7.32 6.00
C LYS A 86 8.70 -7.33 7.38
N VAL A 87 7.56 -8.03 7.52
CA VAL A 87 6.90 -8.20 8.82
C VAL A 87 7.84 -8.84 9.83
N SER A 88 8.53 -9.91 9.43
CA SER A 88 9.49 -10.59 10.29
C SER A 88 10.63 -9.66 10.73
N HIS A 89 11.12 -8.81 9.83
CA HIS A 89 12.16 -7.83 10.15
C HIS A 89 11.65 -6.75 11.13
N GLU A 90 10.45 -6.21 10.87
CA GLU A 90 9.84 -5.15 11.70
C GLU A 90 9.47 -5.68 13.11
N LEU A 91 9.11 -6.97 13.24
CA LEU A 91 8.88 -7.61 14.55
C LEU A 91 10.18 -7.95 15.29
N LYS A 92 11.23 -8.34 14.57
CA LYS A 92 12.50 -8.74 15.17
C LYS A 92 13.20 -7.59 15.87
N THR A 93 13.11 -6.37 15.34
CA THR A 93 13.78 -5.18 15.91
C THR A 93 13.31 -4.86 17.31
N PRO A 94 12.00 -4.60 17.59
CA PRO A 94 11.52 -4.34 18.95
C PRO A 94 11.75 -5.54 19.88
N LEU A 95 11.60 -6.77 19.38
CA LEU A 95 11.85 -7.97 20.17
C LEU A 95 13.32 -8.05 20.64
N THR A 96 14.26 -7.69 19.77
CA THR A 96 15.69 -7.64 20.12
C THR A 96 15.96 -6.56 21.16
N SER A 97 15.34 -5.37 21.04
CA SER A 97 15.44 -4.30 22.01
C SER A 97 14.86 -4.69 23.37
N ILE A 98 13.67 -5.32 23.39
CA ILE A 98 13.03 -5.85 24.61
C ILE A 98 13.98 -6.84 25.31
N ARG A 99 14.55 -7.77 24.57
CA ARG A 99 15.51 -8.73 25.09
C ARG A 99 16.74 -8.04 25.68
N LEU A 100 17.33 -7.07 24.98
CA LEU A 100 18.48 -6.32 25.43
C LEU A 100 18.19 -5.55 26.72
N PHE A 101 17.05 -4.85 26.81
CA PHE A 101 16.66 -4.15 28.04
C PHE A 101 16.45 -5.13 29.21
N SER A 102 15.84 -6.30 28.96
CA SER A 102 15.65 -7.35 29.96
C SER A 102 16.99 -7.91 30.47
N GLU A 103 17.93 -8.21 29.57
CA GLU A 103 19.28 -8.68 29.92
C GLU A 103 20.06 -7.58 30.69
N THR A 104 19.95 -6.30 30.27
CA THR A 104 20.59 -5.17 30.95
C THR A 104 20.01 -4.97 32.35
N LEU A 105 18.70 -5.07 32.53
CA LEU A 105 18.02 -4.98 33.80
C LEU A 105 18.51 -6.06 34.79
N ALA A 106 18.71 -7.29 34.28
CA ALA A 106 19.25 -8.39 35.09
C ALA A 106 20.70 -8.15 35.55
N LEU A 107 21.53 -7.57 34.66
CA LEU A 107 22.94 -7.28 34.93
C LEU A 107 23.18 -6.04 35.81
N ARG A 108 22.28 -5.07 35.77
CA ARG A 108 22.39 -3.77 36.44
C ARG A 108 21.49 -3.63 37.68
N ARG A 109 21.16 -4.75 38.33
CA ARG A 109 20.37 -4.75 39.58
C ARG A 109 21.04 -3.90 40.65
N GLY A 110 20.26 -2.99 41.25
CA GLY A 110 20.74 -2.10 42.30
C GLY A 110 21.26 -0.74 41.79
N ASP A 111 21.16 -0.47 40.48
CA ASP A 111 21.34 0.85 39.88
C ASP A 111 19.98 1.44 39.48
N PRO A 112 19.34 2.29 40.32
CA PRO A 112 17.99 2.79 40.08
C PRO A 112 17.86 3.55 38.76
N SER A 113 18.92 4.24 38.32
CA SER A 113 18.91 5.01 37.07
C SER A 113 18.92 4.09 35.83
N ALA A 114 19.70 3.01 35.89
CA ALA A 114 19.72 2.01 34.83
C ALA A 114 18.41 1.19 34.77
N GLU A 115 17.89 0.82 35.96
CA GLU A 115 16.62 0.11 36.08
C GLU A 115 15.47 0.92 35.47
N GLN A 116 15.34 2.21 35.84
CA GLN A 116 14.29 3.08 35.30
C GLN A 116 14.37 3.21 33.78
N LYS A 117 15.56 3.43 33.21
CA LYS A 117 15.74 3.50 31.73
C LYS A 117 15.40 2.20 31.04
N CYS A 118 15.70 1.05 31.64
CA CYS A 118 15.35 -0.24 31.06
C CYS A 118 13.83 -0.47 31.07
N ILE A 119 13.14 -0.12 32.17
CA ILE A 119 11.69 -0.23 32.28
C ILE A 119 11.00 0.65 31.24
N GLU A 120 11.38 1.94 31.14
CA GLU A 120 10.85 2.85 30.13
C GLU A 120 11.12 2.35 28.69
N GLY A 121 12.29 1.75 28.45
CA GLY A 121 12.63 1.13 27.20
C GLY A 121 11.75 -0.08 26.86
N LEU A 122 11.50 -0.94 27.85
CA LEU A 122 10.60 -2.09 27.71
C LEU A 122 9.16 -1.67 27.42
N GLU A 123 8.63 -0.71 28.17
CA GLU A 123 7.27 -0.18 27.95
C GLU A 123 7.11 0.39 26.54
N ARG A 124 8.06 1.21 26.10
CA ARG A 124 8.05 1.81 24.77
C ARG A 124 8.08 0.76 23.65
N GLU A 125 9.01 -0.21 23.73
CA GLU A 125 9.14 -1.23 22.70
C GLU A 125 7.98 -2.23 22.70
N THR A 126 7.38 -2.51 23.85
CA THR A 126 6.19 -3.37 23.98
C THR A 126 4.97 -2.68 23.36
N THR A 127 4.76 -1.40 23.65
CA THR A 127 3.68 -0.59 23.06
C THR A 127 3.83 -0.52 21.53
N ARG A 128 5.06 -0.30 21.06
CA ARG A 128 5.36 -0.28 19.62
C ARG A 128 5.06 -1.62 18.95
N LEU A 129 5.42 -2.74 19.59
CA LEU A 129 5.14 -4.08 19.10
C LEU A 129 3.63 -4.34 19.00
N GLN A 130 2.88 -3.95 20.05
CA GLN A 130 1.43 -4.05 20.06
C GLN A 130 0.80 -3.26 18.92
N GLU A 131 1.18 -2.00 18.71
CA GLU A 131 0.68 -1.18 17.60
C GLU A 131 0.97 -1.82 16.22
N LEU A 132 2.14 -2.42 16.06
CA LEU A 132 2.49 -3.10 14.81
C LEU A 132 1.60 -4.32 14.57
N ILE A 133 1.37 -5.14 15.59
CA ILE A 133 0.48 -6.31 15.52
C ILE A 133 -0.94 -5.87 15.19
N ASP A 134 -1.48 -4.87 15.87
CA ASP A 134 -2.84 -4.37 15.64
C ASP A 134 -3.02 -3.88 14.20
N ARG A 135 -2.05 -3.14 13.66
CA ARG A 135 -2.04 -2.70 12.25
C ARG A 135 -1.98 -3.87 11.26
N LEU A 136 -1.23 -4.92 11.58
CA LEU A 136 -1.15 -6.12 10.76
C LEU A 136 -2.47 -6.91 10.76
N LEU A 137 -3.10 -7.06 11.92
CA LEU A 137 -4.39 -7.72 12.07
C LEU A 137 -5.50 -6.95 11.35
N ASP A 138 -5.55 -5.63 11.51
CA ASP A 138 -6.49 -4.77 10.81
C ASP A 138 -6.31 -4.85 9.31
N TRP A 139 -5.06 -4.80 8.85
CA TRP A 139 -4.76 -5.00 7.44
C TRP A 139 -5.24 -6.37 6.94
N GLY A 140 -4.95 -7.46 7.67
CA GLY A 140 -5.37 -8.82 7.30
C GLY A 140 -6.89 -8.96 7.20
N ARG A 141 -7.65 -8.33 8.12
CA ARG A 141 -9.12 -8.26 8.07
C ARG A 141 -9.63 -7.48 6.86
N MET A 142 -8.99 -6.36 6.54
CA MET A 142 -9.33 -5.54 5.36
C MET A 142 -9.07 -6.31 4.05
N GLU A 143 -7.93 -6.96 3.92
CA GLU A 143 -7.54 -7.66 2.71
C GLU A 143 -8.40 -8.90 2.44
N SER A 144 -8.77 -9.63 3.49
CA SER A 144 -9.66 -10.79 3.39
C SER A 144 -11.13 -10.42 3.17
N GLY A 145 -11.46 -9.12 3.09
CA GLY A 145 -12.83 -8.64 2.97
C GLY A 145 -13.69 -8.90 4.24
N ARG A 146 -13.05 -9.29 5.35
CA ARG A 146 -13.73 -9.58 6.62
C ARG A 146 -13.99 -8.33 7.46
N ARG A 147 -13.35 -7.20 7.13
CA ARG A 147 -13.66 -5.93 7.79
C ARG A 147 -14.91 -5.34 7.15
N GLU A 148 -16.01 -5.42 7.87
CA GLU A 148 -17.25 -4.75 7.52
C GLU A 148 -17.17 -3.28 7.95
N PHE A 149 -17.46 -2.37 7.02
CA PHE A 149 -17.54 -0.93 7.30
C PHE A 149 -18.98 -0.53 7.55
N VAL A 150 -19.24 0.10 8.67
CA VAL A 150 -20.59 0.61 9.03
C VAL A 150 -20.78 2.00 8.43
N ILE A 151 -21.08 2.05 7.12
CA ILE A 151 -21.23 3.30 6.38
C ILE A 151 -22.58 3.94 6.71
N ARG A 152 -22.57 5.10 7.39
CA ARG A 152 -23.74 5.88 7.78
C ARG A 152 -23.57 7.35 7.36
N GLU A 153 -24.66 8.11 7.42
CA GLU A 153 -24.55 9.56 7.34
C GLU A 153 -23.87 10.08 8.59
N THR A 154 -22.75 10.71 8.41
CA THR A 154 -21.85 11.11 9.48
C THR A 154 -21.42 12.55 9.27
N ASP A 155 -21.43 13.34 10.32
CA ASP A 155 -20.89 14.69 10.29
C ASP A 155 -19.37 14.66 10.15
N LEU A 156 -18.87 15.32 9.13
CA LEU A 156 -17.43 15.42 8.83
C LEU A 156 -16.65 16.01 10.02
N LYS A 157 -17.23 16.98 10.72
CA LYS A 157 -16.62 17.57 11.91
C LYS A 157 -16.30 16.50 12.95
N SER A 158 -17.22 15.56 13.17
CA SER A 158 -17.00 14.46 14.13
C SER A 158 -15.86 13.51 13.75
N ILE A 159 -15.59 13.36 12.44
CA ILE A 159 -14.44 12.60 11.91
C ILE A 159 -13.13 13.34 12.16
N LEU A 160 -13.14 14.65 11.88
CA LEU A 160 -11.99 15.54 12.12
C LEU A 160 -11.61 15.59 13.59
N ASP A 161 -12.60 15.85 14.46
CA ASP A 161 -12.40 15.93 15.92
C ASP A 161 -11.80 14.64 16.48
N ASN A 162 -12.30 13.47 16.06
CA ASN A 162 -11.75 12.18 16.49
C ASN A 162 -10.29 11.98 16.06
N ALA A 163 -9.98 12.29 14.81
CA ALA A 163 -8.62 12.12 14.28
C ALA A 163 -7.64 13.09 14.94
N LEU A 164 -8.05 14.34 15.15
CA LEU A 164 -7.24 15.36 15.81
C LEU A 164 -7.00 15.00 17.29
N HIS A 165 -8.03 14.55 17.99
CA HIS A 165 -7.88 14.11 19.38
C HIS A 165 -6.90 12.95 19.52
N ALA A 166 -7.00 11.94 18.66
CA ALA A 166 -6.05 10.84 18.63
C ALA A 166 -4.63 11.30 18.25
N PHE A 167 -4.50 12.29 17.36
CA PHE A 167 -3.21 12.87 16.98
C PHE A 167 -2.50 13.60 18.11
N GLU A 168 -3.23 14.19 19.07
CA GLU A 168 -2.63 14.84 20.25
C GLU A 168 -1.70 13.90 21.03
N THR A 169 -2.04 12.61 21.11
CA THR A 169 -1.21 11.60 21.77
C THR A 169 0.13 11.40 21.05
N TYR A 170 0.17 11.51 19.72
CA TYR A 170 1.39 11.34 18.94
C TYR A 170 2.33 12.55 18.98
N ARG A 171 1.80 13.77 19.12
CA ARG A 171 2.61 15.00 19.06
C ARG A 171 3.34 15.35 20.37
N GLN A 172 3.16 14.59 21.46
CA GLN A 172 3.72 14.88 22.79
C GLN A 172 5.25 15.01 22.79
N ASN A 173 5.96 14.35 21.87
CA ASN A 173 7.42 14.27 21.86
C ASN A 173 8.13 15.33 20.98
N ARG A 174 7.38 16.10 20.18
CA ARG A 174 7.95 17.12 19.28
C ARG A 174 6.95 18.24 19.05
N SER A 175 7.40 19.49 19.11
CA SER A 175 6.56 20.65 18.80
C SER A 175 6.10 20.62 17.35
N VAL A 176 4.81 20.83 17.15
CA VAL A 176 4.14 20.90 15.84
C VAL A 176 3.33 22.18 15.74
N ASP A 177 3.59 22.94 14.70
CA ASP A 177 2.74 24.06 14.31
C ASP A 177 1.54 23.48 13.52
N LEU A 178 0.42 23.26 14.21
CA LEU A 178 -0.79 22.67 13.64
C LEU A 178 -1.84 23.75 13.39
N THR A 179 -2.17 23.97 12.11
CA THR A 179 -3.27 24.84 11.69
C THR A 179 -4.45 23.98 11.23
N VAL A 180 -5.65 24.24 11.76
CA VAL A 180 -6.87 23.50 11.39
C VAL A 180 -7.95 24.43 10.95
N GLU A 181 -8.41 24.27 9.74
CA GLU A 181 -9.55 24.99 9.17
C GLU A 181 -10.78 24.06 9.21
N MET A 182 -11.67 24.27 10.17
CA MET A 182 -12.91 23.50 10.29
C MET A 182 -13.99 24.03 9.33
N PRO A 183 -14.86 23.16 8.81
CA PRO A 183 -15.99 23.57 8.01
C PRO A 183 -16.92 24.48 8.85
N ARG A 184 -17.44 25.55 8.22
CA ARG A 184 -18.37 26.49 8.88
C ARG A 184 -19.75 25.86 9.08
N ASP A 185 -20.19 25.06 8.11
CA ASP A 185 -21.48 24.40 8.11
C ASP A 185 -21.35 22.90 8.40
N THR A 186 -22.46 22.29 8.81
CA THR A 186 -22.52 20.83 9.01
C THR A 186 -22.47 20.13 7.66
N LEU A 187 -21.38 19.39 7.41
CA LEU A 187 -21.17 18.61 6.20
C LEU A 187 -21.43 17.13 6.49
N LEU A 188 -22.47 16.57 5.91
CA LEU A 188 -22.78 15.15 6.04
C LEU A 188 -22.11 14.35 4.91
N VAL A 189 -21.41 13.29 5.28
CA VAL A 189 -20.79 12.33 4.37
C VAL A 189 -21.26 10.91 4.68
N ARG A 190 -21.30 10.04 3.68
CA ARG A 190 -21.56 8.61 3.92
C ARG A 190 -20.27 7.90 4.27
N ALA A 191 -20.04 7.70 5.56
CA ALA A 191 -18.79 7.16 6.06
C ALA A 191 -18.97 6.29 7.32
N ASP A 192 -18.07 5.33 7.49
CA ASP A 192 -17.73 4.76 8.78
C ASP A 192 -16.83 5.77 9.49
N ARG A 193 -17.36 6.37 10.57
CA ARG A 193 -16.67 7.41 11.33
C ARG A 193 -15.29 6.98 11.80
N GLY A 194 -15.20 5.78 12.41
CA GLY A 194 -13.93 5.28 12.94
C GLY A 194 -12.91 5.04 11.85
N ALA A 195 -13.31 4.34 10.79
CA ALA A 195 -12.40 4.02 9.70
C ALA A 195 -11.84 5.25 8.98
N VAL A 196 -12.69 6.28 8.74
CA VAL A 196 -12.21 7.52 8.07
C VAL A 196 -11.40 8.37 9.04
N SER A 197 -11.72 8.40 10.34
CA SER A 197 -10.88 9.06 11.37
C SER A 197 -9.50 8.41 11.45
N ASP A 198 -9.40 7.07 11.41
CA ASP A 198 -8.14 6.33 11.40
C ASP A 198 -7.33 6.62 10.13
N ALA A 199 -8.00 6.72 8.99
CA ALA A 199 -7.36 7.10 7.73
C ALA A 199 -6.77 8.52 7.80
N LEU A 200 -7.51 9.47 8.35
CA LEU A 200 -7.02 10.85 8.56
C LEU A 200 -5.87 10.89 9.58
N LEU A 201 -5.97 10.15 10.68
CA LEU A 201 -4.89 10.01 11.66
C LEU A 201 -3.60 9.47 11.02
N ASN A 202 -3.71 8.47 10.13
CA ASN A 202 -2.53 7.98 9.39
C ASN A 202 -1.87 9.07 8.54
N LEU A 203 -2.64 9.97 7.93
CA LEU A 203 -2.08 11.11 7.18
C LEU A 203 -1.42 12.13 8.13
N LEU A 204 -2.05 12.47 9.26
CA LEU A 204 -1.50 13.37 10.27
C LEU A 204 -0.19 12.83 10.86
N VAL A 205 -0.16 11.54 11.22
CA VAL A 205 1.06 10.87 11.71
C VAL A 205 2.16 10.86 10.65
N ASN A 206 1.83 10.68 9.37
CA ASN A 206 2.80 10.80 8.29
C ASN A 206 3.33 12.23 8.16
N ALA A 207 2.46 13.24 8.18
CA ALA A 207 2.85 14.65 8.14
C ALA A 207 3.79 15.01 9.31
N TYR A 208 3.50 14.51 10.52
CA TYR A 208 4.36 14.66 11.70
C TYR A 208 5.72 13.98 11.53
N LYS A 209 5.72 12.73 11.07
CA LYS A 209 6.93 11.92 10.90
C LYS A 209 7.86 12.48 9.82
N TYR A 210 7.31 12.91 8.71
CA TYR A 210 8.07 13.32 7.53
C TYR A 210 8.15 14.84 7.36
N GLY A 211 7.48 15.61 8.22
CA GLY A 211 7.52 17.06 8.25
C GLY A 211 8.92 17.63 8.47
N GLY A 212 9.11 18.88 8.09
CA GLY A 212 10.34 19.64 8.22
C GLY A 212 10.73 19.93 9.68
N ASP A 213 11.69 20.82 9.86
CA ASP A 213 12.07 21.31 11.18
C ASP A 213 12.10 22.85 11.14
N PRO A 214 11.17 23.54 11.84
CA PRO A 214 10.07 23.01 12.64
C PRO A 214 8.98 22.29 11.81
N VAL A 215 8.30 21.33 12.45
CA VAL A 215 7.17 20.62 11.79
C VAL A 215 5.97 21.53 11.66
N LYS A 216 5.50 21.72 10.43
CA LYS A 216 4.25 22.45 10.14
C LYS A 216 3.26 21.50 9.47
N VAL A 217 2.06 21.42 10.03
CA VAL A 217 0.97 20.60 9.49
C VAL A 217 -0.27 21.48 9.37
N SER A 218 -0.92 21.45 8.24
CA SER A 218 -2.23 22.10 8.09
C SER A 218 -3.29 21.12 7.66
N VAL A 219 -4.48 21.24 8.26
CA VAL A 219 -5.68 20.50 7.89
C VAL A 219 -6.69 21.50 7.34
N GLY A 220 -7.11 21.29 6.09
CA GLY A 220 -8.09 22.15 5.43
C GLY A 220 -9.26 21.33 4.89
N VAL A 221 -10.44 21.94 4.83
CA VAL A 221 -11.64 21.36 4.23
C VAL A 221 -12.10 22.20 3.07
N GLU A 222 -12.24 21.56 1.92
CA GLU A 222 -12.73 22.19 0.69
C GLU A 222 -14.00 21.46 0.24
N GLU A 223 -15.11 22.19 0.17
CA GLU A 223 -16.38 21.67 -0.28
C GLU A 223 -16.64 21.99 -1.75
N SER A 224 -17.20 21.02 -2.46
CA SER A 224 -17.78 21.19 -3.79
C SER A 224 -19.17 20.56 -3.84
N GLU A 225 -19.94 20.80 -4.90
CA GLU A 225 -21.33 20.34 -5.03
C GLU A 225 -21.56 18.84 -4.73
N ARG A 226 -20.58 17.98 -4.98
CA ARG A 226 -20.71 16.52 -4.87
C ARG A 226 -19.72 15.87 -3.93
N PHE A 227 -18.65 16.57 -3.60
CA PHE A 227 -17.52 16.03 -2.85
C PHE A 227 -17.04 17.02 -1.81
N VAL A 228 -16.53 16.48 -0.73
CA VAL A 228 -15.70 17.21 0.22
C VAL A 228 -14.28 16.65 0.17
N ARG A 229 -13.31 17.53 0.23
CA ARG A 229 -11.88 17.22 0.25
C ARG A 229 -11.31 17.65 1.60
N VAL A 230 -10.78 16.69 2.37
CA VAL A 230 -10.02 16.95 3.59
C VAL A 230 -8.55 16.86 3.23
N ARG A 231 -7.85 17.98 3.31
CA ARG A 231 -6.42 18.12 2.97
C ARG A 231 -5.58 18.08 4.23
N VAL A 232 -4.49 17.34 4.17
CA VAL A 232 -3.42 17.34 5.17
C VAL A 232 -2.14 17.72 4.44
N THR A 233 -1.59 18.87 4.79
CA THR A 233 -0.38 19.41 4.16
C THR A 233 0.75 19.45 5.16
N ASP A 234 1.95 19.04 4.76
CA ASP A 234 3.18 19.11 5.54
C ASP A 234 4.26 19.94 4.83
N ASN A 235 5.23 20.41 5.60
CA ASN A 235 6.42 21.11 5.09
C ASN A 235 7.65 20.20 4.99
N GLY A 236 7.44 18.90 4.77
CA GLY A 236 8.48 17.89 4.78
C GLY A 236 9.33 17.83 3.52
N PHE A 237 10.05 16.72 3.36
CA PHE A 237 10.98 16.54 2.24
C PHE A 237 10.28 16.36 0.89
N GLY A 238 8.96 16.14 0.89
CA GLY A 238 8.20 15.83 -0.31
C GLY A 238 8.53 14.43 -0.86
N ILE A 239 7.83 14.07 -1.92
CA ILE A 239 7.86 12.72 -2.52
C ILE A 239 8.13 12.85 -4.02
N PRO A 240 9.14 12.15 -4.57
CA PRO A 240 9.39 12.13 -6.00
C PRO A 240 8.19 11.59 -6.79
N VAL A 241 7.88 12.18 -7.94
CA VAL A 241 6.71 11.81 -8.76
C VAL A 241 6.69 10.32 -9.14
N VAL A 242 7.86 9.72 -9.36
CA VAL A 242 8.01 8.29 -9.68
C VAL A 242 7.52 7.38 -8.55
N GLU A 243 7.48 7.89 -7.32
CA GLU A 243 7.07 7.18 -6.12
C GLU A 243 5.58 7.34 -5.76
N HIS A 244 4.86 8.32 -6.35
CA HIS A 244 3.48 8.66 -5.98
C HIS A 244 2.52 7.46 -6.06
N LYS A 245 2.71 6.55 -7.01
CA LYS A 245 1.89 5.32 -7.11
C LYS A 245 2.35 4.24 -6.15
N ARG A 246 3.65 4.21 -5.84
CA ARG A 246 4.28 3.13 -5.07
C ARG A 246 4.08 3.29 -3.57
N ILE A 247 4.03 4.53 -3.05
CA ILE A 247 3.83 4.81 -1.61
C ILE A 247 2.50 4.27 -1.06
N PHE A 248 1.52 3.99 -1.92
CA PHE A 248 0.26 3.34 -1.53
C PHE A 248 0.31 1.80 -1.60
N GLN A 249 1.46 1.23 -1.97
CA GLN A 249 1.68 -0.21 -1.91
C GLN A 249 2.03 -0.61 -0.48
N LYS A 250 1.64 -1.82 -0.12
CA LYS A 250 1.90 -2.41 1.20
C LYS A 250 3.40 -2.46 1.46
N PHE A 251 3.81 -2.06 2.68
CA PHE A 251 5.20 -2.10 3.16
C PHE A 251 6.19 -1.33 2.27
N TYR A 252 5.66 -0.53 1.34
CA TYR A 252 6.51 0.31 0.53
C TYR A 252 6.95 1.53 1.33
N ARG A 253 8.23 1.83 1.24
CA ARG A 253 8.87 3.04 1.78
C ARG A 253 9.82 3.58 0.73
N VAL A 254 9.86 4.90 0.59
CA VAL A 254 10.87 5.53 -0.27
C VAL A 254 12.24 5.22 0.32
N ASP A 255 13.13 4.66 -0.50
CA ASP A 255 14.46 4.20 -0.06
C ASP A 255 15.45 5.37 0.00
N ASP A 256 15.17 6.32 0.90
CA ASP A 256 16.02 7.45 1.20
C ASP A 256 16.62 7.30 2.61
N ARG A 257 17.84 7.82 2.85
CA ARG A 257 18.50 7.77 4.17
C ARG A 257 17.59 8.34 5.27
N LEU A 258 16.95 9.48 5.00
CA LEU A 258 16.03 10.17 5.91
C LEU A 258 14.74 9.37 6.19
N SER A 259 14.29 8.55 5.26
CA SER A 259 13.14 7.65 5.45
C SER A 259 13.50 6.41 6.29
N ARG A 260 14.75 5.95 6.24
CA ARG A 260 15.21 4.79 7.01
C ARG A 260 15.34 5.06 8.50
N GLU A 261 15.70 6.29 8.88
CA GLU A 261 15.83 6.72 10.28
C GLU A 261 14.46 6.93 10.96
N ARG A 262 13.39 7.08 10.18
CA ARG A 262 12.03 7.32 10.71
C ARG A 262 11.24 6.02 10.73
N GLU A 263 10.77 5.67 11.92
CA GLU A 263 10.01 4.43 12.15
C GLU A 263 8.68 4.39 11.40
N GLY A 264 8.35 3.26 10.79
CA GLY A 264 7.07 3.07 10.13
C GLY A 264 6.93 1.75 9.37
N SER A 265 5.81 1.06 9.55
CA SER A 265 5.51 -0.24 8.93
C SER A 265 5.25 -0.20 7.41
N GLY A 266 5.10 0.99 6.80
CA GLY A 266 4.69 1.12 5.39
C GLY A 266 3.26 0.66 5.09
N LEU A 267 2.42 0.50 6.12
CA LEU A 267 1.00 0.10 5.96
C LEU A 267 0.04 1.29 5.95
N GLY A 268 0.40 2.41 6.58
CA GLY A 268 -0.51 3.53 6.81
C GLY A 268 -1.20 4.03 5.54
N LEU A 269 -0.45 4.36 4.49
CA LEU A 269 -1.02 4.84 3.22
C LEU A 269 -1.79 3.76 2.44
N ALA A 270 -1.42 2.49 2.58
CA ALA A 270 -2.17 1.38 2.00
C ALA A 270 -3.54 1.23 2.69
N ILE A 271 -3.59 1.40 4.02
CA ILE A 271 -4.83 1.43 4.81
C ILE A 271 -5.70 2.61 4.36
N VAL A 272 -5.15 3.82 4.28
CA VAL A 272 -5.86 5.01 3.79
C VAL A 272 -6.52 4.74 2.44
N LYS A 273 -5.76 4.23 1.48
CA LYS A 273 -6.29 3.91 0.14
C LYS A 273 -7.40 2.86 0.19
N HIS A 274 -7.28 1.83 1.03
CA HIS A 274 -8.29 0.77 1.18
C HIS A 274 -9.58 1.32 1.78
N VAL A 275 -9.47 2.08 2.87
CA VAL A 275 -10.62 2.75 3.54
C VAL A 275 -11.34 3.65 2.54
N MET A 276 -10.61 4.54 1.85
CA MET A 276 -11.23 5.46 0.90
C MET A 276 -11.92 4.73 -0.25
N LYS A 277 -11.34 3.64 -0.77
CA LYS A 277 -11.97 2.81 -1.79
C LYS A 277 -13.27 2.17 -1.29
N ALA A 278 -13.30 1.65 -0.07
CA ALA A 278 -14.50 1.07 0.54
C ALA A 278 -15.64 2.10 0.70
N HIS A 279 -15.29 3.37 0.92
CA HIS A 279 -16.21 4.50 1.03
C HIS A 279 -16.58 5.15 -0.32
N ARG A 280 -16.22 4.51 -1.46
CA ARG A 280 -16.41 5.07 -2.82
C ARG A 280 -15.80 6.47 -2.97
N GLY A 281 -14.80 6.77 -2.15
CA GLY A 281 -13.96 7.95 -2.18
C GLY A 281 -12.62 7.65 -2.84
N ARG A 282 -11.69 8.60 -2.71
CA ARG A 282 -10.32 8.44 -3.19
C ARG A 282 -9.36 9.24 -2.33
N VAL A 283 -8.08 8.86 -2.38
CA VAL A 283 -6.97 9.65 -1.84
C VAL A 283 -6.23 10.28 -3.00
N GLU A 284 -5.93 11.57 -2.88
CA GLU A 284 -5.14 12.34 -3.83
C GLU A 284 -3.83 12.76 -3.17
N LEU A 285 -2.80 13.00 -4.00
CA LEU A 285 -1.48 13.44 -3.55
C LEU A 285 -0.95 14.51 -4.50
N VAL A 286 -0.52 15.62 -3.92
CA VAL A 286 0.30 16.64 -4.57
C VAL A 286 1.59 16.75 -3.75
N SER A 287 2.73 16.44 -4.35
CA SER A 287 4.00 16.50 -3.65
C SER A 287 5.16 16.71 -4.62
N HIS A 288 6.15 17.47 -4.17
CA HIS A 288 7.40 17.70 -4.89
C HIS A 288 8.57 17.65 -3.91
N PRO A 289 9.71 17.08 -4.30
CA PRO A 289 10.90 17.05 -3.46
C PRO A 289 11.26 18.44 -2.94
N GLY A 290 11.48 18.54 -1.63
CA GLY A 290 11.86 19.80 -0.94
C GLY A 290 10.70 20.78 -0.69
N LYS A 291 9.46 20.46 -1.10
CA LYS A 291 8.30 21.36 -0.93
C LYS A 291 7.18 20.80 -0.06
N GLY A 292 7.44 19.66 0.61
CA GLY A 292 6.43 18.97 1.40
C GLY A 292 5.43 18.17 0.56
N SER A 293 4.36 17.72 1.23
CA SER A 293 3.31 16.93 0.61
C SER A 293 1.93 17.41 1.05
N GLU A 294 0.97 17.30 0.15
CA GLU A 294 -0.46 17.47 0.41
C GLU A 294 -1.17 16.16 0.07
N PHE A 295 -1.75 15.54 1.07
CA PHE A 295 -2.63 14.39 0.91
C PHE A 295 -4.07 14.82 1.10
N SER A 296 -4.97 14.36 0.23
CA SER A 296 -6.38 14.71 0.30
C SER A 296 -7.25 13.47 0.36
N LEU A 297 -8.16 13.41 1.34
CA LEU A 297 -9.25 12.43 1.39
C LEU A 297 -10.48 13.05 0.71
N VAL A 298 -10.96 12.42 -0.36
CA VAL A 298 -12.12 12.91 -1.11
C VAL A 298 -13.32 11.99 -0.87
N LEU A 299 -14.38 12.52 -0.25
CA LEU A 299 -15.61 11.82 0.09
C LEU A 299 -16.80 12.45 -0.64
N ARG A 300 -17.87 11.67 -0.83
CA ARG A 300 -19.12 12.20 -1.38
C ARG A 300 -19.94 12.87 -0.27
N VAL A 301 -20.42 14.08 -0.54
CA VAL A 301 -21.35 14.81 0.31
C VAL A 301 -22.73 14.21 0.15
N VAL A 302 -23.45 14.07 1.27
CA VAL A 302 -24.89 13.76 1.26
C VAL A 302 -25.63 15.04 0.94
N LYS A 303 -26.27 15.11 -0.23
CA LYS A 303 -27.15 16.26 -0.53
C LYS A 303 -28.31 16.27 0.45
N ARG A 304 -28.51 17.40 1.10
CA ARG A 304 -29.75 17.72 1.79
C ARG A 304 -30.91 17.85 0.81
#